data_b683534df7613516e7fa5174fcf16055
#
_entry.id   b683534df7613516e7fa5174fcf16055
#
_cell.length_a   1.000
_cell.length_b   1.000
_cell.length_c   1.000
_cell.angle_alpha   90.00
_cell.angle_beta   90.00
_cell.angle_gamma   90.00
#
_symmetry.space_group_name_H-M   'P 1'
#
loop_
_entity.id
_entity.type
_entity.pdbx_description
1 polymer ?
#
loop_
_entity_poly.entity_id
_entity_poly.type
_entity_poly.pdbx_seq_one_letter_code
_entity_poly.pdbx_strand_id
1 'polypeptide(L)'
;PAVGGIGFTDRSVDDEGIWLYGPDLAEIREDQPFARIVVAGVDVGQLPDRESIQKAYNIFRSIEYEKYHVGPQGYMMRISVSGNREPVRVSRESLQTGLDFGKVGDIFVRAYRKHPEVRQVKVIFVTDPEFPYDRLAEVISHMELVTDSLDYIFKNIKMDCTSCVMKPVCDEVEGLRELHQEQ
;
A
#
# COMPACT_ATOMS: atom_id res chain seq x y z
N PRO A 1 -14.32 -0.04 -7.34
CA PRO A 1 -13.64 0.67 -6.25
C PRO A 1 -12.78 1.81 -6.77
N ALA A 2 -12.42 2.75 -5.90
CA ALA A 2 -11.53 3.86 -6.20
C ALA A 2 -10.47 3.98 -5.09
N VAL A 3 -9.25 4.33 -5.49
CA VAL A 3 -8.14 4.63 -4.57
C VAL A 3 -7.55 5.95 -5.00
N GLY A 4 -7.50 6.94 -4.09
CA GLY A 4 -7.00 8.28 -4.40
C GLY A 4 -7.71 8.96 -5.58
N GLY A 5 -9.01 8.71 -5.77
CA GLY A 5 -9.79 9.21 -6.89
C GLY A 5 -9.55 8.50 -8.24
N ILE A 6 -8.74 7.46 -8.28
CA ILE A 6 -8.55 6.61 -9.45
C ILE A 6 -9.58 5.49 -9.41
N GLY A 7 -10.44 5.44 -10.42
CA GLY A 7 -11.45 4.38 -10.56
C GLY A 7 -10.88 3.11 -11.17
N PHE A 8 -11.35 1.96 -10.70
CA PHE A 8 -11.08 0.65 -11.27
C PHE A 8 -12.36 0.04 -11.80
N THR A 9 -12.29 -0.61 -12.95
CA THR A 9 -13.41 -1.44 -13.43
C THR A 9 -13.47 -2.73 -12.61
N ASP A 10 -14.68 -3.24 -12.39
CA ASP A 10 -14.91 -4.40 -11.56
C ASP A 10 -14.49 -5.68 -12.31
N ARG A 11 -13.26 -6.11 -12.08
CA ARG A 11 -12.82 -7.45 -12.40
C ARG A 11 -12.37 -8.09 -11.08
N SER A 12 -13.24 -8.85 -10.49
CA SER A 12 -12.94 -9.63 -9.28
C SER A 12 -12.30 -10.95 -9.68
N VAL A 13 -11.22 -11.32 -9.01
CA VAL A 13 -10.56 -12.61 -9.20
C VAL A 13 -11.22 -13.66 -8.29
N ASP A 14 -11.64 -13.24 -7.11
CA ASP A 14 -12.42 -14.02 -6.16
C ASP A 14 -13.33 -13.14 -5.31
N ASP A 15 -14.24 -13.76 -4.56
CA ASP A 15 -15.15 -13.07 -3.65
C ASP A 15 -14.48 -12.65 -2.33
N GLU A 16 -13.22 -13.03 -2.11
CA GLU A 16 -12.49 -12.79 -0.87
C GLU A 16 -11.64 -11.51 -0.85
N GLY A 17 -11.80 -10.63 -1.82
CA GLY A 17 -11.17 -9.30 -1.83
C GLY A 17 -9.91 -9.19 -2.67
N ILE A 18 -9.67 -10.10 -3.62
CA ILE A 18 -8.62 -9.99 -4.62
C ILE A 18 -9.22 -9.46 -5.92
N TRP A 19 -8.60 -8.41 -6.47
CA TRP A 19 -9.08 -7.72 -7.66
C TRP A 19 -7.97 -7.66 -8.69
N LEU A 20 -8.30 -7.95 -9.94
CA LEU A 20 -7.38 -7.83 -11.06
C LEU A 20 -7.91 -6.81 -12.06
N TYR A 21 -7.08 -5.85 -12.41
CA TYR A 21 -7.31 -4.88 -13.46
C TYR A 21 -6.27 -5.02 -14.56
N GLY A 22 -6.66 -5.68 -15.64
CA GLY A 22 -5.78 -6.01 -16.76
C GLY A 22 -5.51 -7.53 -16.90
N PRO A 23 -4.52 -7.92 -17.71
CA PRO A 23 -4.16 -9.31 -17.95
C PRO A 23 -3.62 -10.02 -16.70
N ASP A 24 -3.88 -11.33 -16.58
CA ASP A 24 -3.29 -12.15 -15.54
C ASP A 24 -1.85 -12.56 -15.91
N LEU A 25 -1.11 -13.08 -14.92
CA LEU A 25 0.30 -13.47 -15.07
C LEU A 25 0.56 -14.35 -16.29
N ALA A 26 -0.31 -15.30 -16.58
CA ALA A 26 -0.20 -16.18 -17.75
C ALA A 26 -0.40 -15.46 -19.09
N GLU A 27 -1.03 -14.28 -19.09
CA GLU A 27 -1.33 -13.49 -20.29
C GLU A 27 -0.24 -12.46 -20.59
N ILE A 28 0.56 -12.08 -19.58
CA ILE A 28 1.64 -11.09 -19.72
C ILE A 28 2.78 -11.71 -20.53
N ARG A 29 3.15 -11.08 -21.65
CA ARG A 29 4.16 -11.56 -22.59
C ARG A 29 5.44 -10.76 -22.58
N GLU A 30 5.36 -9.52 -22.17
CA GLU A 30 6.46 -8.55 -22.19
C GLU A 30 6.59 -7.87 -20.84
N ASP A 31 7.73 -7.24 -20.64
CA ASP A 31 7.95 -6.38 -19.48
C ASP A 31 6.99 -5.19 -19.54
N GLN A 32 6.13 -5.02 -18.55
CA GLN A 32 5.15 -3.95 -18.51
C GLN A 32 5.00 -3.36 -17.12
N PRO A 33 4.47 -2.13 -17.00
CA PRO A 33 4.11 -1.54 -15.71
C PRO A 33 3.09 -2.40 -14.96
N PHE A 34 3.20 -2.38 -13.66
CA PHE A 34 2.31 -3.14 -12.81
C PHE A 34 2.26 -2.49 -11.43
N ALA A 35 1.11 -2.52 -10.81
CA ALA A 35 0.93 -2.08 -9.45
C ALA A 35 0.22 -3.13 -8.62
N ARG A 36 0.61 -3.25 -7.36
CA ARG A 36 -0.13 -3.96 -6.32
C ARG A 36 -0.51 -2.97 -5.25
N ILE A 37 -1.80 -2.90 -4.97
CA ILE A 37 -2.36 -2.04 -3.94
C ILE A 37 -3.00 -2.94 -2.89
N VAL A 38 -2.58 -2.81 -1.64
CA VAL A 38 -3.22 -3.49 -0.51
C VAL A 38 -3.96 -2.45 0.31
N VAL A 39 -5.25 -2.68 0.51
CA VAL A 39 -6.09 -1.86 1.37
C VAL A 39 -6.50 -2.71 2.56
N ALA A 40 -5.98 -2.37 3.74
CA ALA A 40 -6.33 -3.02 4.99
C ALA A 40 -7.24 -2.13 5.83
N GLY A 41 -8.40 -2.65 6.21
CA GLY A 41 -9.26 -2.03 7.23
C GLY A 41 -8.75 -2.44 8.60
N VAL A 42 -8.30 -1.47 9.39
CA VAL A 42 -7.67 -1.70 10.69
C VAL A 42 -8.56 -1.11 11.79
N ASP A 43 -8.83 -1.89 12.82
CA ASP A 43 -9.55 -1.46 14.01
C ASP A 43 -8.55 -1.24 15.15
N VAL A 44 -8.31 0.02 15.48
CA VAL A 44 -7.39 0.43 16.54
C VAL A 44 -8.11 0.91 17.80
N GLY A 45 -9.44 0.80 17.83
CA GLY A 45 -10.28 1.27 18.92
C GLY A 45 -10.42 2.80 18.95
N GLN A 46 -10.71 3.33 20.15
CA GLN A 46 -10.82 4.77 20.36
C GLN A 46 -9.44 5.39 20.56
N LEU A 47 -9.27 6.61 20.07
CA LEU A 47 -8.02 7.38 20.11
C LEU A 47 -8.22 8.69 20.93
N PRO A 48 -8.44 8.59 22.27
CA PRO A 48 -8.78 9.73 23.10
C PRO A 48 -7.57 10.62 23.45
N ASP A 49 -6.36 10.10 23.30
CA ASP A 49 -5.14 10.77 23.73
C ASP A 49 -3.93 10.42 22.83
N ARG A 50 -2.84 11.12 23.06
CA ARG A 50 -1.59 10.93 22.31
C ARG A 50 -1.00 9.52 22.46
N GLU A 51 -1.14 8.89 23.59
CA GLU A 51 -0.61 7.54 23.84
C GLU A 51 -1.36 6.51 22.99
N SER A 52 -2.68 6.61 22.93
CA SER A 52 -3.52 5.74 22.08
C SER A 52 -3.25 5.96 20.58
N ILE A 53 -3.04 7.21 20.17
CA ILE A 53 -2.65 7.53 18.78
C ILE A 53 -1.27 6.94 18.45
N GLN A 54 -0.29 7.08 19.37
CA GLN A 54 1.03 6.47 19.20
C GLN A 54 0.95 4.95 19.08
N LYS A 55 0.13 4.30 19.92
CA LYS A 55 -0.10 2.85 19.86
C LYS A 55 -0.72 2.44 18.52
N ALA A 56 -1.76 3.16 18.08
CA ALA A 56 -2.41 2.92 16.80
C ALA A 56 -1.44 3.08 15.63
N TYR A 57 -0.58 4.11 15.68
CA TYR A 57 0.46 4.31 14.69
C TYR A 57 1.46 3.15 14.63
N ASN A 58 1.91 2.65 15.78
CA ASN A 58 2.82 1.49 15.83
C ASN A 58 2.17 0.24 15.24
N ILE A 59 0.87 0.01 15.51
CA ILE A 59 0.09 -1.07 14.90
C ILE A 59 0.05 -0.89 13.39
N PHE A 60 -0.30 0.30 12.92
CA PHE A 60 -0.34 0.62 11.49
C PHE A 60 1.02 0.35 10.81
N ARG A 61 2.13 0.83 11.39
CA ARG A 61 3.48 0.59 10.85
C ARG A 61 3.84 -0.89 10.82
N SER A 62 3.47 -1.66 11.83
CA SER A 62 3.68 -3.11 11.87
C SER A 62 2.94 -3.81 10.72
N ILE A 63 1.68 -3.45 10.49
CA ILE A 63 0.87 -4.00 9.40
C ILE A 63 1.42 -3.58 8.03
N GLU A 64 1.78 -2.31 7.87
CA GLU A 64 2.36 -1.81 6.63
C GLU A 64 3.68 -2.51 6.26
N TYR A 65 4.44 -2.92 7.27
CA TYR A 65 5.73 -3.60 7.09
C TYR A 65 5.59 -4.96 6.39
N GLU A 66 4.40 -5.58 6.43
CA GLU A 66 4.12 -6.81 5.70
C GLU A 66 4.40 -6.69 4.20
N LYS A 67 4.25 -5.50 3.61
CA LYS A 67 4.54 -5.27 2.19
C LYS A 67 5.97 -5.66 1.78
N TYR A 68 6.92 -5.65 2.71
CA TYR A 68 8.32 -6.00 2.47
C TYR A 68 8.65 -7.47 2.74
N HIS A 69 7.83 -8.15 3.54
CA HIS A 69 8.08 -9.50 4.00
C HIS A 69 7.22 -10.55 3.30
N VAL A 70 6.14 -10.12 2.67
CA VAL A 70 5.28 -11.04 1.94
C VAL A 70 5.79 -11.19 0.52
N GLY A 71 6.27 -12.37 0.21
CA GLY A 71 6.62 -12.77 -1.14
C GLY A 71 6.30 -14.23 -1.34
N PRO A 72 5.80 -14.64 -2.51
CA PRO A 72 5.68 -16.05 -2.83
C PRO A 72 7.08 -16.68 -2.80
N GLN A 73 7.29 -17.72 -2.01
CA GLN A 73 8.57 -18.44 -1.97
C GLN A 73 8.94 -18.94 -3.37
N GLY A 74 10.18 -18.72 -3.78
CA GLY A 74 10.69 -19.14 -5.08
C GLY A 74 10.40 -18.20 -6.24
N TYR A 75 9.78 -17.05 -5.98
CA TYR A 75 9.47 -16.08 -7.03
C TYR A 75 10.21 -14.76 -6.79
N MET A 76 11.03 -14.37 -7.74
CA MET A 76 11.56 -13.02 -7.82
C MET A 76 10.52 -12.09 -8.46
N MET A 77 9.43 -11.83 -7.76
CA MET A 77 8.54 -10.72 -8.10
C MET A 77 9.05 -9.48 -7.38
N ARG A 78 9.74 -8.61 -8.08
CA ARG A 78 9.94 -7.24 -7.59
C ARG A 78 8.63 -6.49 -7.75
N ILE A 79 7.88 -6.43 -6.68
CA ILE A 79 6.68 -5.61 -6.58
C ILE A 79 7.14 -4.27 -6.03
N SER A 80 7.49 -3.34 -6.89
CA SER A 80 7.73 -1.96 -6.47
C SER A 80 6.39 -1.27 -6.27
N VAL A 81 6.10 -0.85 -5.06
CA VAL A 81 4.97 0.03 -4.73
C VAL A 81 5.37 1.49 -4.88
N SER A 82 6.65 1.82 -4.77
CA SER A 82 7.19 3.12 -5.10
C SER A 82 7.27 3.26 -6.61
N GLY A 83 6.85 4.37 -7.16
CA GLY A 83 6.77 4.70 -8.59
C GLY A 83 8.03 4.47 -9.45
N ASN A 84 8.89 3.56 -9.02
CA ASN A 84 9.93 2.99 -9.84
C ASN A 84 9.26 2.13 -10.90
N ARG A 85 9.31 2.57 -12.13
CA ARG A 85 8.89 1.92 -13.36
C ARG A 85 9.74 0.66 -13.66
N GLU A 86 10.08 -0.14 -12.63
CA GLU A 86 10.74 -1.40 -12.89
C GLU A 86 9.71 -2.38 -13.44
N PRO A 87 9.94 -2.91 -14.66
CA PRO A 87 9.02 -3.84 -15.27
C PRO A 87 8.90 -5.10 -14.43
N VAL A 88 7.68 -5.64 -14.35
CA VAL A 88 7.44 -6.94 -13.71
C VAL A 88 8.13 -8.00 -14.52
N ARG A 89 9.12 -8.64 -13.91
CA ARG A 89 9.72 -9.85 -14.47
C ARG A 89 9.09 -11.07 -13.78
N VAL A 90 8.20 -11.70 -14.49
CA VAL A 90 7.72 -13.03 -14.11
C VAL A 90 8.69 -14.05 -14.68
N SER A 91 9.33 -14.86 -13.83
CA SER A 91 10.22 -15.92 -14.33
C SER A 91 9.39 -16.96 -15.10
N ARG A 92 9.99 -17.54 -16.15
CA ARG A 92 9.33 -18.63 -16.91
C ARG A 92 8.96 -19.83 -16.03
N GLU A 93 9.77 -20.08 -15.00
CA GLU A 93 9.51 -21.11 -14.00
C GLU A 93 8.23 -20.84 -13.21
N SER A 94 8.00 -19.57 -12.83
CA SER A 94 6.77 -19.16 -12.13
C SER A 94 5.54 -19.42 -12.99
N LEU A 95 5.60 -19.15 -14.29
CA LEU A 95 4.49 -19.41 -15.21
C LEU A 95 4.21 -20.91 -15.37
N GLN A 96 5.26 -21.75 -15.32
CA GLN A 96 5.11 -23.23 -15.40
C GLN A 96 4.43 -23.82 -14.17
N THR A 97 4.48 -23.17 -13.02
CA THR A 97 3.83 -23.63 -11.78
C THR A 97 2.34 -23.30 -11.71
N GLY A 98 1.78 -22.67 -12.73
CA GLY A 98 0.38 -22.25 -12.76
C GLY A 98 0.05 -21.18 -11.74
N LEU A 99 1.01 -20.29 -11.46
CA LEU A 99 0.80 -19.11 -10.63
C LEU A 99 -0.10 -18.11 -11.36
N ASP A 100 -1.03 -17.53 -10.62
CA ASP A 100 -1.93 -16.47 -11.04
C ASP A 100 -2.03 -15.41 -9.96
N PHE A 101 -2.60 -14.25 -10.29
CA PHE A 101 -2.75 -13.17 -9.31
C PHE A 101 -3.72 -13.52 -8.19
N GLY A 102 -4.66 -14.44 -8.38
CA GLY A 102 -5.50 -14.96 -7.31
C GLY A 102 -4.68 -15.64 -6.22
N LYS A 103 -3.81 -16.58 -6.60
CA LYS A 103 -2.91 -17.25 -5.65
C LYS A 103 -1.92 -16.30 -4.97
N VAL A 104 -1.36 -15.37 -5.73
CA VAL A 104 -0.46 -14.34 -5.17
C VAL A 104 -1.21 -13.47 -4.17
N GLY A 105 -2.40 -12.99 -4.52
CA GLY A 105 -3.24 -12.17 -3.66
C GLY A 105 -3.62 -12.88 -2.36
N ASP A 106 -3.92 -14.16 -2.42
CA ASP A 106 -4.25 -14.98 -1.27
C ASP A 106 -3.11 -15.08 -0.24
N ILE A 107 -1.85 -15.09 -0.71
CA ILE A 107 -0.68 -15.03 0.17
C ILE A 107 -0.67 -13.69 0.95
N PHE A 108 -0.95 -12.57 0.27
CA PHE A 108 -1.03 -11.27 0.92
C PHE A 108 -2.20 -11.19 1.90
N VAL A 109 -3.38 -11.62 1.49
CA VAL A 109 -4.56 -11.64 2.38
C VAL A 109 -4.25 -12.41 3.65
N ARG A 110 -3.67 -13.60 3.53
CA ARG A 110 -3.28 -14.41 4.71
C ARG A 110 -2.24 -13.76 5.58
N ALA A 111 -1.26 -13.07 5.00
CA ALA A 111 -0.23 -12.38 5.78
C ALA A 111 -0.81 -11.24 6.60
N TYR A 112 -1.58 -10.36 5.97
CA TYR A 112 -2.20 -9.23 6.66
C TYR A 112 -3.22 -9.66 7.72
N ARG A 113 -3.98 -10.73 7.48
CA ARG A 113 -4.95 -11.28 8.44
C ARG A 113 -4.33 -11.91 9.69
N LYS A 114 -3.01 -12.08 9.75
CA LYS A 114 -2.31 -12.48 10.99
C LYS A 114 -2.35 -11.40 12.07
N HIS A 115 -2.53 -10.14 11.67
CA HIS A 115 -2.66 -9.04 12.61
C HIS A 115 -4.08 -9.00 13.16
N PRO A 116 -4.27 -9.09 14.48
CA PRO A 116 -5.60 -9.18 15.10
C PRO A 116 -6.44 -7.92 14.90
N GLU A 117 -5.81 -6.79 14.62
CA GLU A 117 -6.48 -5.52 14.36
C GLU A 117 -7.01 -5.42 12.92
N VAL A 118 -6.55 -6.26 12.01
CA VAL A 118 -6.98 -6.25 10.61
C VAL A 118 -8.35 -6.91 10.46
N ARG A 119 -9.35 -6.14 10.06
CA ARG A 119 -10.73 -6.59 9.85
C ARG A 119 -11.05 -6.93 8.41
N GLN A 120 -10.44 -6.22 7.48
CA GLN A 120 -10.65 -6.40 6.05
C GLN A 120 -9.34 -6.23 5.30
N VAL A 121 -9.14 -7.03 4.25
CA VAL A 121 -8.02 -6.88 3.32
C VAL A 121 -8.55 -6.95 1.91
N LYS A 122 -8.14 -5.99 1.09
CA LYS A 122 -8.33 -6.03 -0.38
C LYS A 122 -6.96 -5.93 -1.04
N VAL A 123 -6.70 -6.82 -1.97
CA VAL A 123 -5.50 -6.80 -2.79
C VAL A 123 -5.91 -6.52 -4.23
N ILE A 124 -5.38 -5.44 -4.78
CA ILE A 124 -5.71 -4.99 -6.14
C ILE A 124 -4.44 -5.08 -6.97
N PHE A 125 -4.47 -5.87 -8.01
CA PHE A 125 -3.43 -5.91 -9.02
C PHE A 125 -3.87 -5.09 -10.23
N VAL A 126 -2.98 -4.22 -10.69
CA VAL A 126 -3.17 -3.40 -11.88
C VAL A 126 -2.08 -3.77 -12.87
N THR A 127 -2.47 -4.36 -13.98
CA THR A 127 -1.57 -4.85 -15.03
C THR A 127 -1.95 -4.32 -16.40
N ASP A 128 -3.02 -3.53 -16.49
CA ASP A 128 -3.42 -2.88 -17.73
C ASP A 128 -2.35 -1.86 -18.15
N PRO A 129 -1.73 -1.99 -19.32
CA PRO A 129 -0.69 -1.07 -19.78
C PRO A 129 -1.20 0.36 -20.00
N GLU A 130 -2.50 0.55 -20.26
CA GLU A 130 -3.12 1.87 -20.44
C GLU A 130 -3.54 2.55 -19.13
N PHE A 131 -3.31 1.90 -17.98
CA PHE A 131 -3.65 2.48 -16.70
C PHE A 131 -2.75 3.69 -16.39
N PRO A 132 -3.31 4.77 -15.78
CA PRO A 132 -2.55 5.99 -15.49
C PRO A 132 -1.61 5.82 -14.28
N TYR A 133 -0.53 5.05 -14.45
CA TYR A 133 0.45 4.75 -13.39
C TYR A 133 1.09 6.00 -12.79
N ASP A 134 1.33 7.04 -13.61
CA ASP A 134 1.92 8.29 -13.12
C ASP A 134 1.02 8.95 -12.06
N ARG A 135 -0.31 8.97 -12.29
CA ARG A 135 -1.27 9.47 -11.31
C ARG A 135 -1.32 8.62 -10.04
N LEU A 136 -1.19 7.29 -10.18
CA LEU A 136 -1.10 6.41 -9.01
C LEU A 136 0.18 6.70 -8.21
N ALA A 137 1.30 6.94 -8.89
CA ALA A 137 2.56 7.30 -8.26
C ALA A 137 2.46 8.61 -7.47
N GLU A 138 1.76 9.63 -7.99
CA GLU A 138 1.50 10.88 -7.28
C GLU A 138 0.72 10.64 -5.97
N VAL A 139 -0.34 9.83 -6.02
CA VAL A 139 -1.13 9.47 -4.83
C VAL A 139 -0.27 8.74 -3.81
N ILE A 140 0.55 7.78 -4.24
CA ILE A 140 1.45 7.03 -3.35
C ILE A 140 2.45 7.97 -2.69
N SER A 141 3.09 8.85 -3.46
CA SER A 141 4.05 9.83 -2.94
C SER A 141 3.42 10.74 -1.89
N HIS A 142 2.17 11.17 -2.11
CA HIS A 142 1.45 11.95 -1.13
C HIS A 142 1.18 11.17 0.18
N MET A 143 0.77 9.91 0.08
CA MET A 143 0.59 9.03 1.24
C MET A 143 1.89 8.77 2.00
N GLU A 144 3.02 8.65 1.29
CA GLU A 144 4.34 8.50 1.92
C GLU A 144 4.71 9.76 2.72
N LEU A 145 4.45 10.95 2.19
CA LEU A 145 4.67 12.20 2.92
C LEU A 145 3.83 12.28 4.20
N VAL A 146 2.57 11.85 4.17
CA VAL A 146 1.74 11.78 5.39
C VAL A 146 2.36 10.82 6.41
N THR A 147 2.80 9.64 5.97
CA THR A 147 3.43 8.65 6.85
C THR A 147 4.73 9.18 7.46
N ASP A 148 5.56 9.82 6.65
CA ASP A 148 6.82 10.43 7.12
C ASP A 148 6.56 11.56 8.12
N SER A 149 5.53 12.38 7.89
CA SER A 149 5.12 13.42 8.84
C SER A 149 4.78 12.83 10.22
N LEU A 150 4.01 11.73 10.25
CA LEU A 150 3.71 11.02 11.49
C LEU A 150 4.95 10.41 12.13
N ASP A 151 5.86 9.85 11.34
CA ASP A 151 7.15 9.34 11.84
C ASP A 151 7.94 10.42 12.58
N TYR A 152 8.01 11.65 12.03
CA TYR A 152 8.69 12.76 12.69
C TYR A 152 8.04 13.15 14.01
N ILE A 153 6.70 13.21 14.05
CA ILE A 153 5.96 13.51 15.28
C ILE A 153 6.30 12.49 16.38
N PHE A 154 6.21 11.21 16.04
CA PHE A 154 6.36 10.15 17.04
C PHE A 154 7.81 9.84 17.42
N LYS A 155 8.76 10.22 16.59
CA LYS A 155 10.19 10.19 16.95
C LYS A 155 10.65 11.45 17.72
N ASN A 156 9.74 12.38 18.03
CA ASN A 156 10.02 13.66 18.69
C ASN A 156 11.13 14.46 17.98
N ILE A 157 11.14 14.45 16.66
CA ILE A 157 12.06 15.24 15.86
C ILE A 157 11.51 16.66 15.79
N LYS A 158 12.20 17.61 16.44
CA LYS A 158 11.83 19.02 16.37
C LYS A 158 12.04 19.54 14.95
N MET A 159 11.00 20.09 14.38
CA MET A 159 11.00 20.62 13.02
C MET A 159 10.73 22.11 13.03
N ASP A 160 11.45 22.84 12.17
CA ASP A 160 11.08 24.23 11.85
C ASP A 160 9.94 24.20 10.82
N CYS A 161 8.72 24.41 11.30
CA CYS A 161 7.52 24.39 10.46
C CYS A 161 7.52 25.48 9.36
N THR A 162 8.34 26.53 9.49
CA THR A 162 8.38 27.62 8.51
C THR A 162 9.11 27.22 7.23
N SER A 163 10.10 26.34 7.34
CA SER A 163 10.93 25.83 6.23
C SER A 163 10.68 24.34 5.90
N CYS A 164 9.71 23.74 6.56
CA CYS A 164 9.46 22.30 6.46
C CYS A 164 8.84 21.91 5.10
N VAL A 165 9.44 20.92 4.44
CA VAL A 165 8.94 20.37 3.17
C VAL A 165 7.61 19.64 3.32
N MET A 166 7.27 19.19 4.55
CA MET A 166 6.00 18.52 4.86
C MET A 166 4.85 19.50 5.13
N LYS A 167 5.13 20.80 5.17
CA LYS A 167 4.11 21.81 5.48
C LYS A 167 2.84 21.71 4.65
N PRO A 168 2.87 21.48 3.32
CA PRO A 168 1.66 21.33 2.53
C PRO A 168 0.79 20.17 3.01
N VAL A 169 1.42 19.03 3.34
CA VAL A 169 0.71 17.84 3.85
C VAL A 169 0.08 18.10 5.22
N CYS A 170 0.81 18.78 6.12
CA CYS A 170 0.27 19.15 7.44
C CYS A 170 -0.88 20.17 7.35
N ASP A 171 -0.92 20.97 6.31
CA ASP A 171 -2.00 21.93 6.07
C ASP A 171 -3.25 21.26 5.46
N GLU A 172 -3.08 20.11 4.77
CA GLU A 172 -4.17 19.36 4.14
C GLU A 172 -4.77 18.29 5.06
N VAL A 173 -3.95 17.70 5.94
CA VAL A 173 -4.38 16.60 6.82
C VAL A 173 -4.78 17.17 8.17
N GLU A 174 -6.09 17.11 8.44
CA GLU A 174 -6.67 17.61 9.69
C GLU A 174 -6.01 16.95 10.91
N GLY A 175 -5.65 17.76 11.90
CA GLY A 175 -5.01 17.33 13.15
C GLY A 175 -3.50 17.11 13.09
N LEU A 176 -2.86 16.98 11.93
CA LEU A 176 -1.41 16.80 11.85
C LEU A 176 -0.65 18.01 12.42
N ARG A 177 -1.11 19.22 12.15
CA ARG A 177 -0.49 20.46 12.66
C ARG A 177 -0.58 20.55 14.18
N GLU A 178 -1.70 20.15 14.76
CA GLU A 178 -1.91 20.14 16.20
C GLU A 178 -0.95 19.16 16.89
N LEU A 179 -0.81 17.95 16.33
CA LEU A 179 0.14 16.95 16.83
C LEU A 179 1.60 17.44 16.80
N HIS A 180 1.98 18.28 15.83
CA HIS A 180 3.30 18.89 15.77
C HIS A 180 3.51 20.00 16.82
N GLN A 181 2.46 20.76 17.15
CA GLN A 181 2.54 21.85 18.11
C GLN A 181 2.60 21.39 19.57
N GLU A 182 2.17 20.17 19.85
CA GLU A 182 2.22 19.54 21.17
C GLU A 182 3.62 18.98 21.55
N GLN A 183 4.62 19.13 20.69
CA GLN A 183 6.02 18.77 20.93
C GLN A 183 6.79 19.92 21.61
#